data_333f1e1cc5e553317c0679c720ff7994
#
_entry.id   333f1e1cc5e553317c0679c720ff7994
#
_cell.length_a   1.000
_cell.length_b   1.000
_cell.length_c   1.000
_cell.angle_alpha   90.00
_cell.angle_beta   90.00
_cell.angle_gamma   90.00
#
_symmetry.space_group_name_H-M   'P 1'
#
loop_
_entity.id
_entity.type
_entity.pdbx_description
1 polymer ?
#
loop_
_entity_poly.entity_id
_entity_poly.type
_entity_poly.pdbx_seq_one_letter_code
_entity_poly.pdbx_strand_id
1 'polypeptide(L)'
;MVLMSILVTIWGIRLTYNFARKSGYSIYFWRGEEDYRWKILKERVPVFNIKIIWSLFNLLFICTYQMGLIFLFSLPILAAWQGQNSPIGISDVFISIAMLIFIITESIADNQQYNFQTTKYNLINNNKTLTGDFKKGFLTKGLWSISRHPNFISEQLIWVMFYLFSISST
;
A
#
# COMPACT_ATOMS: atom_id res chain seq x y z
N MET A 1 21.31 10.57 -0.75
CA MET A 1 21.05 9.32 0.01
C MET A 1 20.29 9.53 1.33
N VAL A 2 20.81 10.31 2.31
CA VAL A 2 20.15 10.49 3.63
C VAL A 2 18.70 10.95 3.53
N LEU A 3 18.42 11.98 2.71
CA LEU A 3 17.08 12.50 2.51
C LEU A 3 16.11 11.44 1.98
N MET A 4 16.52 10.69 0.95
CA MET A 4 15.75 9.58 0.39
C MET A 4 15.47 8.50 1.45
N SER A 5 16.47 8.13 2.25
CA SER A 5 16.32 7.13 3.33
C SER A 5 15.30 7.58 4.39
N ILE A 6 15.34 8.86 4.77
CA ILE A 6 14.37 9.43 5.73
C ILE A 6 12.95 9.34 5.16
N LEU A 7 12.73 9.75 3.91
CA LEU A 7 11.42 9.74 3.29
C LEU A 7 10.85 8.31 3.14
N VAL A 8 11.69 7.36 2.70
CA VAL A 8 11.30 5.95 2.61
C VAL A 8 11.00 5.36 3.98
N THR A 9 11.75 5.77 5.02
CA THR A 9 11.47 5.33 6.40
C THR A 9 10.12 5.87 6.89
N ILE A 10 9.81 7.14 6.66
CA ILE A 10 8.50 7.73 7.00
C ILE A 10 7.36 6.99 6.30
N TRP A 11 7.52 6.74 5.00
CA TRP A 11 6.55 5.97 4.23
C TRP A 11 6.40 4.53 4.76
N GLY A 12 7.50 3.84 5.06
CA GLY A 12 7.48 2.48 5.63
C GLY A 12 6.81 2.40 7.00
N ILE A 13 7.08 3.36 7.90
CA ILE A 13 6.42 3.46 9.21
C ILE A 13 4.91 3.63 9.02
N ARG A 14 4.49 4.52 8.11
CA ARG A 14 3.08 4.74 7.80
C ARG A 14 2.40 3.48 7.27
N LEU A 15 3.03 2.75 6.32
CA LEU A 15 2.52 1.47 5.80
C LEU A 15 2.36 0.44 6.92
N THR A 16 3.39 0.29 7.76
CA THR A 16 3.40 -0.62 8.91
C THR A 16 2.27 -0.29 9.88
N TYR A 17 2.10 0.99 10.21
CA TYR A 17 1.00 1.43 11.07
C TYR A 17 -0.38 1.13 10.45
N ASN A 18 -0.56 1.44 9.17
CA ASN A 18 -1.83 1.17 8.47
C ASN A 18 -2.18 -0.31 8.42
N PHE A 19 -1.18 -1.18 8.28
CA PHE A 19 -1.36 -2.62 8.30
C PHE A 19 -1.65 -3.14 9.72
N ALA A 20 -0.91 -2.62 10.73
CA ALA A 20 -1.09 -3.01 12.13
C ALA A 20 -2.50 -2.70 12.64
N ARG A 21 -3.04 -1.49 12.37
CA ARG A 21 -4.38 -1.09 12.85
C ARG A 21 -5.52 -1.89 12.23
N LYS A 22 -5.29 -2.57 11.11
CA LYS A 22 -6.23 -3.47 10.44
C LYS A 22 -6.09 -4.92 10.94
N SER A 23 -5.40 -5.14 12.06
CA SER A 23 -5.10 -6.47 12.62
C SER A 23 -4.29 -7.35 11.66
N GLY A 24 -3.50 -6.73 10.76
CA GLY A 24 -2.70 -7.44 9.76
C GLY A 24 -1.51 -8.20 10.36
N TYR A 25 -1.06 -7.84 11.58
CA TYR A 25 0.00 -8.57 12.28
C TYR A 25 -0.60 -9.53 13.30
N SER A 26 -0.16 -10.79 13.25
CA SER A 26 -0.40 -11.80 14.29
C SER A 26 0.94 -12.25 14.86
N ILE A 27 1.04 -12.32 16.20
CA ILE A 27 2.21 -12.89 16.89
C ILE A 27 2.43 -14.34 16.44
N TYR A 28 1.33 -15.04 16.15
CA TYR A 28 1.37 -16.39 15.60
C TYR A 28 1.17 -16.34 14.09
N PHE A 29 2.26 -16.26 13.30
CA PHE A 29 2.21 -16.13 11.84
C PHE A 29 1.37 -17.24 11.15
N TRP A 30 1.27 -18.45 11.77
CA TRP A 30 0.46 -19.56 11.26
C TRP A 30 -1.05 -19.41 11.55
N ARG A 31 -1.46 -18.41 12.35
CA ARG A 31 -2.86 -18.08 12.64
C ARG A 31 -3.33 -16.80 11.94
N GLY A 32 -2.47 -16.22 11.11
CA GLY A 32 -2.83 -15.04 10.32
C GLY A 32 -4.01 -15.36 9.39
N GLU A 33 -4.91 -14.39 9.24
CA GLU A 33 -6.00 -14.53 8.27
C GLU A 33 -5.42 -14.45 6.85
N GLU A 34 -5.79 -15.42 6.00
CA GLU A 34 -5.49 -15.39 4.58
C GLU A 34 -6.25 -14.20 3.93
N ASP A 35 -5.62 -13.45 3.05
CA ASP A 35 -6.27 -12.35 2.32
C ASP A 35 -7.53 -12.88 1.61
N TYR A 36 -8.66 -12.22 1.83
CA TYR A 36 -9.98 -12.61 1.30
C TYR A 36 -9.99 -12.83 -0.22
N ARG A 37 -9.09 -12.17 -0.95
CA ARG A 37 -8.95 -12.33 -2.41
C ARG A 37 -8.58 -13.74 -2.80
N TRP A 38 -7.77 -14.42 -2.01
CA TRP A 38 -7.37 -15.80 -2.25
C TRP A 38 -8.53 -16.78 -2.05
N LYS A 39 -9.38 -16.51 -1.07
CA LYS A 39 -10.61 -17.26 -0.87
C LYS A 39 -11.53 -17.16 -2.08
N ILE A 40 -11.77 -15.94 -2.55
CA ILE A 40 -12.59 -15.69 -3.76
C ILE A 40 -11.97 -16.37 -5.00
N LEU A 41 -10.63 -16.35 -5.13
CA LEU A 41 -9.95 -17.00 -6.25
C LEU A 41 -10.15 -18.52 -6.24
N LYS A 42 -10.03 -19.16 -5.08
CA LYS A 42 -10.30 -20.61 -4.92
C LYS A 42 -11.77 -20.96 -5.23
N GLU A 43 -12.70 -20.11 -4.87
CA GLU A 43 -14.13 -20.28 -5.18
C GLU A 43 -14.42 -20.17 -6.68
N ARG A 44 -13.76 -19.22 -7.38
CA ARG A 44 -13.96 -18.99 -8.81
C ARG A 44 -13.22 -19.98 -9.71
N VAL A 45 -12.10 -20.49 -9.25
CA VAL A 45 -11.21 -21.38 -10.01
C VAL A 45 -10.97 -22.65 -9.19
N PRO A 46 -11.87 -23.66 -9.31
CA PRO A 46 -11.85 -24.87 -8.49
C PRO A 46 -10.54 -25.65 -8.48
N VAL A 47 -9.73 -25.50 -9.54
CA VAL A 47 -8.42 -26.17 -9.65
C VAL A 47 -7.45 -25.75 -8.54
N PHE A 48 -7.62 -24.53 -8.01
CA PHE A 48 -6.81 -24.04 -6.87
C PHE A 48 -7.18 -24.67 -5.51
N ASN A 49 -8.25 -25.45 -5.44
CA ASN A 49 -8.55 -26.29 -4.26
C ASN A 49 -7.65 -27.51 -4.15
N ILE A 50 -6.94 -27.87 -5.23
CA ILE A 50 -5.94 -28.93 -5.22
C ILE A 50 -4.68 -28.40 -4.54
N LYS A 51 -4.30 -28.99 -3.39
CA LYS A 51 -3.20 -28.51 -2.53
C LYS A 51 -1.88 -28.29 -3.27
N ILE A 52 -1.51 -29.19 -4.17
CA ILE A 52 -0.25 -29.09 -4.94
C ILE A 52 -0.31 -27.88 -5.87
N ILE A 53 -1.41 -27.69 -6.60
CA ILE A 53 -1.56 -26.56 -7.52
C ILE A 53 -1.56 -25.24 -6.76
N TRP A 54 -2.25 -25.19 -5.62
CA TRP A 54 -2.24 -24.03 -4.74
C TRP A 54 -0.83 -23.72 -4.21
N SER A 55 -0.08 -24.72 -3.78
CA SER A 55 1.30 -24.54 -3.31
C SER A 55 2.24 -24.05 -4.40
N LEU A 56 2.12 -24.56 -5.63
CA LEU A 56 2.87 -24.08 -6.78
C LEU A 56 2.51 -22.64 -7.16
N PHE A 57 1.22 -22.30 -7.14
CA PHE A 57 0.76 -20.93 -7.36
C PHE A 57 1.31 -19.97 -6.31
N ASN A 58 1.27 -20.34 -5.03
CA ASN A 58 1.87 -19.54 -3.96
C ASN A 58 3.38 -19.32 -4.18
N LEU A 59 4.11 -20.38 -4.48
CA LEU A 59 5.56 -20.32 -4.68
C LEU A 59 5.92 -19.45 -5.89
N LEU A 60 5.29 -19.69 -7.03
CA LEU A 60 5.67 -19.05 -8.30
C LEU A 60 5.10 -17.63 -8.41
N PHE A 61 3.83 -17.45 -8.07
CA PHE A 61 3.15 -16.16 -8.26
C PHE A 61 3.24 -15.26 -7.02
N ILE A 62 2.92 -15.77 -5.84
CA ILE A 62 2.90 -14.92 -4.64
C ILE A 62 4.32 -14.69 -4.13
N CYS A 63 5.11 -15.75 -3.90
CA CYS A 63 6.44 -15.59 -3.34
C CYS A 63 7.46 -15.08 -4.39
N THR A 64 7.64 -15.80 -5.50
CA THR A 64 8.73 -15.49 -6.44
C THR A 64 8.43 -14.26 -7.30
N TYR A 65 7.27 -14.23 -7.97
CA TYR A 65 6.94 -13.12 -8.87
C TYR A 65 6.74 -11.81 -8.11
N GLN A 66 5.97 -11.82 -7.02
CA GLN A 66 5.71 -10.61 -6.24
C GLN A 66 6.99 -10.08 -5.56
N MET A 67 7.81 -10.96 -4.99
CA MET A 67 9.10 -10.55 -4.42
C MET A 67 10.08 -10.06 -5.47
N GLY A 68 10.06 -10.67 -6.68
CA GLY A 68 10.83 -10.20 -7.83
C GLY A 68 10.42 -8.78 -8.27
N LEU A 69 9.13 -8.47 -8.30
CA LEU A 69 8.64 -7.11 -8.58
C LEU A 69 9.11 -6.11 -7.52
N ILE A 70 8.99 -6.44 -6.23
CA ILE A 70 9.46 -5.57 -5.14
C ILE A 70 10.95 -5.31 -5.26
N PHE A 71 11.73 -6.34 -5.58
CA PHE A 71 13.17 -6.21 -5.83
C PHE A 71 13.45 -5.26 -6.99
N LEU A 72 12.77 -5.43 -8.14
CA LEU A 72 12.93 -4.55 -9.30
C LEU A 72 12.58 -3.08 -8.97
N PHE A 73 11.50 -2.86 -8.23
CA PHE A 73 11.12 -1.52 -7.77
C PHE A 73 12.12 -0.89 -6.79
N SER A 74 12.95 -1.69 -6.12
CA SER A 74 14.00 -1.19 -5.21
C SER A 74 15.31 -0.84 -5.92
N LEU A 75 15.52 -1.29 -7.18
CA LEU A 75 16.76 -1.04 -7.93
C LEU A 75 17.17 0.45 -8.08
N PRO A 76 16.27 1.43 -8.12
CA PRO A 76 16.63 2.85 -8.13
C PRO A 76 17.56 3.27 -6.99
N ILE A 77 17.54 2.54 -5.86
CA ILE A 77 18.51 2.76 -4.76
C ILE A 77 19.97 2.64 -5.24
N LEU A 78 20.26 1.71 -6.15
CA LEU A 78 21.62 1.50 -6.64
C LEU A 78 22.12 2.72 -7.44
N ALA A 79 21.26 3.32 -8.27
CA ALA A 79 21.60 4.53 -9.00
C ALA A 79 21.82 5.71 -8.04
N ALA A 80 20.90 5.90 -7.08
CA ALA A 80 21.05 6.93 -6.05
C ALA A 80 22.30 6.72 -5.16
N TRP A 81 22.76 5.47 -4.97
CA TRP A 81 23.99 5.16 -4.26
C TRP A 81 25.24 5.63 -5.03
N GLN A 82 25.27 5.49 -6.34
CA GLN A 82 26.38 5.97 -7.18
C GLN A 82 26.54 7.49 -7.09
N GLY A 83 25.43 8.23 -6.99
CA GLY A 83 25.40 9.68 -6.82
C GLY A 83 25.42 10.18 -5.36
N GLN A 84 25.76 9.35 -4.40
CA GLN A 84 25.64 9.69 -2.95
C GLN A 84 26.44 10.91 -2.49
N ASN A 85 27.50 11.26 -3.18
CA ASN A 85 28.37 12.41 -2.89
C ASN A 85 27.93 13.70 -3.59
N SER A 86 26.91 13.64 -4.44
CA SER A 86 26.37 14.83 -5.10
C SER A 86 25.68 15.74 -4.07
N PRO A 87 25.86 17.06 -4.14
CA PRO A 87 25.15 17.99 -3.28
C PRO A 87 23.63 17.93 -3.57
N ILE A 88 22.84 18.23 -2.53
CA ILE A 88 21.38 18.30 -2.69
C ILE A 88 21.03 19.42 -3.67
N GLY A 89 20.40 19.06 -4.77
CA GLY A 89 19.95 19.98 -5.81
C GLY A 89 18.52 20.49 -5.55
N ILE A 90 18.11 21.48 -6.33
CA ILE A 90 16.76 22.02 -6.28
C ILE A 90 15.73 20.93 -6.64
N SER A 91 16.05 20.05 -7.60
CA SER A 91 15.23 18.89 -7.96
C SER A 91 14.92 17.98 -6.76
N ASP A 92 15.94 17.69 -5.93
CA ASP A 92 15.76 16.83 -4.75
C ASP A 92 14.79 17.43 -3.75
N VAL A 93 14.81 18.74 -3.58
CA VAL A 93 13.88 19.47 -2.71
C VAL A 93 12.44 19.35 -3.25
N PHE A 94 12.22 19.59 -4.54
CA PHE A 94 10.89 19.44 -5.14
C PHE A 94 10.37 18.01 -5.06
N ILE A 95 11.20 17.01 -5.37
CA ILE A 95 10.84 15.59 -5.28
C ILE A 95 10.48 15.23 -3.84
N SER A 96 11.25 15.71 -2.85
CA SER A 96 10.99 15.48 -1.43
C SER A 96 9.65 16.04 -0.98
N ILE A 97 9.35 17.29 -1.35
CA ILE A 97 8.09 17.94 -1.02
C ILE A 97 6.93 17.19 -1.67
N ALA A 98 7.04 16.83 -2.95
CA ALA A 98 6.02 16.07 -3.66
C ALA A 98 5.77 14.70 -2.99
N MET A 99 6.84 13.97 -2.64
CA MET A 99 6.74 12.68 -1.96
C MET A 99 6.04 12.81 -0.60
N LEU A 100 6.37 13.85 0.19
CA LEU A 100 5.68 14.11 1.46
C LEU A 100 4.20 14.40 1.27
N ILE A 101 3.84 15.21 0.27
CA ILE A 101 2.44 15.50 -0.07
C ILE A 101 1.70 14.20 -0.39
N PHE A 102 2.29 13.29 -1.17
CA PHE A 102 1.64 12.01 -1.50
C PHE A 102 1.54 11.08 -0.29
N ILE A 103 2.55 11.03 0.60
CA ILE A 103 2.48 10.26 1.85
C ILE A 103 1.36 10.78 2.76
N ILE A 104 1.21 12.10 2.87
CA ILE A 104 0.13 12.74 3.64
C ILE A 104 -1.24 12.45 3.01
N THR A 105 -1.36 12.64 1.70
CA THR A 105 -2.62 12.39 0.96
C THR A 105 -3.06 10.93 1.11
N GLU A 106 -2.14 9.99 0.99
CA GLU A 106 -2.40 8.57 1.18
C GLU A 106 -2.83 8.26 2.61
N SER A 107 -2.17 8.88 3.61
CA SER A 107 -2.53 8.72 5.02
C SER A 107 -3.94 9.22 5.32
N ILE A 108 -4.33 10.36 4.73
CA ILE A 108 -5.68 10.92 4.85
C ILE A 108 -6.70 9.98 4.20
N ALA A 109 -6.42 9.50 2.98
CA ALA A 109 -7.29 8.59 2.25
C ALA A 109 -7.53 7.28 3.02
N ASP A 110 -6.46 6.70 3.56
CA ASP A 110 -6.54 5.48 4.36
C ASP A 110 -7.30 5.69 5.67
N ASN A 111 -7.13 6.86 6.33
CA ASN A 111 -7.90 7.19 7.53
C ASN A 111 -9.39 7.35 7.22
N GLN A 112 -9.73 8.01 6.13
CA GLN A 112 -11.13 8.14 5.68
C GLN A 112 -11.76 6.77 5.45
N GLN A 113 -11.06 5.88 4.75
CA GLN A 113 -11.53 4.53 4.47
C GLN A 113 -11.63 3.67 5.74
N TYR A 114 -10.64 3.75 6.62
CA TYR A 114 -10.64 3.02 7.89
C TYR A 114 -11.83 3.42 8.76
N ASN A 115 -12.07 4.72 8.94
CA ASN A 115 -13.19 5.24 9.72
C ASN A 115 -14.54 4.84 9.11
N PHE A 116 -14.65 4.89 7.78
CA PHE A 116 -15.85 4.44 7.06
C PHE A 116 -16.13 2.96 7.33
N GLN A 117 -15.14 2.08 7.17
CA GLN A 117 -15.33 0.65 7.38
C GLN A 117 -15.63 0.32 8.84
N THR A 118 -14.89 0.91 9.79
CA THR A 118 -15.12 0.71 11.22
C THR A 118 -16.54 1.12 11.62
N THR A 119 -17.00 2.30 11.17
CA THR A 119 -18.36 2.76 11.44
C THR A 119 -19.40 1.84 10.80
N LYS A 120 -19.19 1.42 9.56
CA LYS A 120 -20.08 0.50 8.85
C LYS A 120 -20.24 -0.81 9.60
N TYR A 121 -19.13 -1.44 10.01
CA TYR A 121 -19.19 -2.70 10.77
C TYR A 121 -19.82 -2.53 12.15
N ASN A 122 -19.57 -1.41 12.84
CA ASN A 122 -20.23 -1.10 14.10
C ASN A 122 -21.77 -0.95 13.94
N LEU A 123 -22.22 -0.35 12.85
CA LEU A 123 -23.66 -0.27 12.56
C LEU A 123 -24.28 -1.64 12.30
N ILE A 124 -23.58 -2.50 11.53
CA ILE A 124 -24.02 -3.87 11.23
C ILE A 124 -24.11 -4.69 12.51
N ASN A 125 -23.04 -4.67 13.35
CA ASN A 125 -22.99 -5.44 14.58
C ASN A 125 -24.06 -5.03 15.60
N ASN A 126 -24.48 -3.77 15.57
CA ASN A 126 -25.55 -3.25 16.42
C ASN A 126 -26.95 -3.34 15.77
N ASN A 127 -27.12 -4.11 14.69
CA ASN A 127 -28.36 -4.28 13.94
C ASN A 127 -29.03 -2.95 13.53
N LYS A 128 -28.22 -1.89 13.28
CA LYS A 128 -28.72 -0.60 12.81
C LYS A 128 -28.85 -0.56 11.30
N THR A 129 -29.86 0.15 10.81
CA THR A 129 -30.09 0.32 9.37
C THR A 129 -28.96 1.13 8.74
N LEU A 130 -28.41 0.63 7.63
CA LEU A 130 -27.41 1.34 6.86
C LEU A 130 -28.07 2.40 5.97
N THR A 131 -27.58 3.64 6.01
CA THR A 131 -28.05 4.77 5.21
C THR A 131 -26.89 5.43 4.46
N GLY A 132 -27.23 6.21 3.41
CA GLY A 132 -26.24 6.97 2.64
C GLY A 132 -25.12 6.10 2.04
N ASP A 133 -23.88 6.49 2.24
CA ASP A 133 -22.70 5.77 1.72
C ASP A 133 -22.53 4.37 2.33
N PHE A 134 -22.94 4.18 3.58
CA PHE A 134 -22.92 2.85 4.22
C PHE A 134 -23.84 1.86 3.52
N LYS A 135 -25.00 2.31 3.02
CA LYS A 135 -25.93 1.49 2.21
C LYS A 135 -25.35 1.22 0.83
N LYS A 136 -24.69 2.21 0.20
CA LYS A 136 -24.00 2.04 -1.09
C LYS A 136 -22.82 1.07 -0.99
N GLY A 137 -22.19 0.95 0.19
CA GLY A 137 -21.07 0.08 0.46
C GLY A 137 -19.70 0.70 0.19
N PHE A 138 -19.62 1.95 -0.28
CA PHE A 138 -18.38 2.67 -0.56
C PHE A 138 -18.48 4.15 -0.18
N LEU A 139 -17.32 4.76 0.14
CA LEU A 139 -17.21 6.15 0.55
C LEU A 139 -17.22 7.06 -0.68
N THR A 140 -18.05 8.14 -0.62
CA THR A 140 -18.15 9.15 -1.69
C THR A 140 -17.78 10.56 -1.22
N LYS A 141 -17.12 10.70 -0.06
CA LYS A 141 -16.78 11.99 0.56
C LYS A 141 -15.25 12.15 0.67
N GLY A 142 -14.80 13.39 0.86
CA GLY A 142 -13.39 13.72 1.00
C GLY A 142 -12.58 13.38 -0.26
N LEU A 143 -11.41 12.76 -0.10
CA LEU A 143 -10.57 12.35 -1.25
C LEU A 143 -11.24 11.31 -2.15
N TRP A 144 -12.14 10.51 -1.58
CA TRP A 144 -12.91 9.48 -2.30
C TRP A 144 -14.03 10.04 -3.18
N SER A 145 -14.30 11.35 -3.12
CA SER A 145 -15.16 12.04 -4.09
C SER A 145 -14.43 12.39 -5.38
N ILE A 146 -13.11 12.52 -5.32
CA ILE A 146 -12.25 12.90 -6.46
C ILE A 146 -11.80 11.66 -7.23
N SER A 147 -11.46 10.59 -6.52
CA SER A 147 -11.00 9.33 -7.10
C SER A 147 -11.60 8.13 -6.38
N ARG A 148 -11.77 7.01 -7.11
CA ARG A 148 -12.20 5.73 -6.52
C ARG A 148 -11.12 5.10 -5.62
N HIS A 149 -9.87 5.41 -5.86
CA HIS A 149 -8.72 4.83 -5.15
C HIS A 149 -7.64 5.89 -4.91
N PRO A 150 -7.91 6.92 -4.09
CA PRO A 150 -6.96 8.02 -3.87
C PRO A 150 -5.68 7.54 -3.17
N ASN A 151 -5.78 6.56 -2.28
CA ASN A 151 -4.64 5.92 -1.63
C ASN A 151 -3.75 5.18 -2.63
N PHE A 152 -4.33 4.42 -3.57
CA PHE A 152 -3.58 3.72 -4.61
C PHE A 152 -2.84 4.68 -5.55
N ILE A 153 -3.49 5.77 -5.96
CA ILE A 153 -2.85 6.80 -6.80
C ILE A 153 -1.67 7.42 -6.06
N SER A 154 -1.85 7.78 -4.79
CA SER A 154 -0.78 8.35 -3.97
C SER A 154 0.39 7.40 -3.81
N GLU A 155 0.14 6.12 -3.59
CA GLU A 155 1.16 5.06 -3.53
C GLU A 155 1.95 4.97 -4.84
N GLN A 156 1.28 4.97 -6.00
CA GLN A 156 1.97 4.95 -7.30
C GLN A 156 2.84 6.22 -7.50
N LEU A 157 2.35 7.38 -7.10
CA LEU A 157 3.10 8.63 -7.19
C LEU A 157 4.30 8.66 -6.23
N ILE A 158 4.23 8.04 -5.07
CA ILE A 158 5.38 7.85 -4.17
C ILE A 158 6.47 7.02 -4.87
N TRP A 159 6.12 5.93 -5.56
CA TRP A 159 7.06 5.13 -6.34
C TRP A 159 7.70 5.93 -7.48
N VAL A 160 6.92 6.78 -8.15
CA VAL A 160 7.45 7.70 -9.19
C VAL A 160 8.46 8.68 -8.57
N MET A 161 8.14 9.29 -7.41
CA MET A 161 9.07 10.20 -6.74
C MET A 161 10.34 9.47 -6.28
N PHE A 162 10.22 8.25 -5.79
CA PHE A 162 11.35 7.40 -5.44
C PHE A 162 12.29 7.14 -6.64
N TYR A 163 11.71 6.85 -7.81
CA TYR A 163 12.47 6.70 -9.05
C TYR A 163 13.13 8.01 -9.48
N LEU A 164 12.43 9.14 -9.40
CA LEU A 164 12.97 10.46 -9.75
C LEU A 164 14.18 10.87 -8.89
N PHE A 165 14.21 10.44 -7.61
CA PHE A 165 15.39 10.62 -6.77
C PHE A 165 16.64 9.92 -7.35
N SER A 166 16.47 8.77 -7.97
CA SER A 166 17.61 8.06 -8.59
C SER A 166 18.18 8.81 -9.78
N ILE A 167 17.32 9.52 -10.54
CA ILE A 167 17.74 10.32 -11.70
C ILE A 167 18.39 11.62 -11.24
N SER A 168 17.84 12.29 -10.21
CA SER A 168 18.38 13.57 -9.74
C SER A 168 19.75 13.45 -9.06
N SER A 169 20.07 12.25 -8.56
CA SER A 169 21.34 11.97 -7.87
C SER A 169 22.47 11.49 -8.80
N THR A 170 22.17 11.21 -10.07
CA THR A 170 23.15 10.86 -11.12
C THR A 170 23.53 12.06 -11.95
#